data_1e945a340b097f42d622e1710bd5fad4
#
_entry.id   1e945a340b097f42d622e1710bd5fad4
#
_cell.length_a   1.000
_cell.length_b   1.000
_cell.length_c   1.000
_cell.angle_alpha   90.00
_cell.angle_beta   90.00
_cell.angle_gamma   90.00
#
_symmetry.space_group_name_H-M   'P 1'
#
loop_
_entity.id
_entity.type
_entity.pdbx_description
1 polymer ?
#
loop_
_entity_poly.entity_id
_entity_poly.type
_entity_poly.pdbx_seq_one_letter_code
_entity_poly.pdbx_strand_id
1 'polypeptide(L)'
;MRQRDLKLFRKLLEGRKRDILQEAERAVGTMNHESDEAPADPTDRAALESDRNFLLRMRDRERKLIVKIDEAFERIGDGTYGRCEECGGEIGIERLKARPVTTLCIGCKSAQEAREQKQQG
;
A
#
# COMPACT_ATOMS: atom_id res chain seq x y z
N MET A 1 -0.69 -20.68 -0.85
CA MET A 1 -0.02 -20.05 -2.01
C MET A 1 1.43 -20.48 -2.07
N ARG A 2 1.93 -20.75 -3.26
CA ARG A 2 3.31 -21.22 -3.45
C ARG A 2 4.32 -20.09 -3.15
N GLN A 3 5.51 -20.46 -2.68
CA GLN A 3 6.59 -19.51 -2.39
C GLN A 3 6.94 -18.64 -3.61
N ARG A 4 6.90 -19.23 -4.80
CA ARG A 4 7.15 -18.53 -6.06
C ARG A 4 6.13 -17.41 -6.28
N ASP A 5 4.87 -17.67 -5.99
CA ASP A 5 3.80 -16.68 -6.15
C ASP A 5 3.92 -15.57 -5.10
N LEU A 6 4.28 -15.92 -3.87
CA LEU A 6 4.51 -14.93 -2.82
C LEU A 6 5.67 -13.98 -3.15
N LYS A 7 6.75 -14.50 -3.74
CA LYS A 7 7.87 -13.68 -4.20
C LYS A 7 7.45 -12.72 -5.31
N LEU A 8 6.62 -13.21 -6.24
CA LEU A 8 6.09 -12.38 -7.33
C LEU A 8 5.28 -11.21 -6.79
N PHE A 9 4.37 -11.49 -5.86
CA PHE A 9 3.52 -10.46 -5.27
C PHE A 9 4.31 -9.50 -4.40
N ARG A 10 5.32 -9.98 -3.70
CA ARG A 10 6.21 -9.10 -2.94
C ARG A 10 6.90 -8.09 -3.85
N LYS A 11 7.46 -8.54 -4.97
CA LYS A 11 8.10 -7.64 -5.94
C LYS A 11 7.13 -6.65 -6.55
N LEU A 12 5.91 -7.11 -6.86
CA LEU A 12 4.87 -6.24 -7.41
C LEU A 12 4.48 -5.14 -6.43
N LEU A 13 4.32 -5.50 -5.15
CA LEU A 13 3.98 -4.56 -4.09
C LEU A 13 5.14 -3.57 -3.82
N GLU A 14 6.37 -4.06 -3.80
CA GLU A 14 7.56 -3.22 -3.66
C GLU A 14 7.63 -2.18 -4.77
N GLY A 15 7.38 -2.60 -6.02
CA GLY A 15 7.37 -1.70 -7.17
C GLY A 15 6.28 -0.64 -7.07
N ARG A 16 5.08 -1.03 -6.67
CA ARG A 16 3.97 -0.07 -6.50
C ARG A 16 4.24 0.93 -5.40
N LYS A 17 4.78 0.47 -4.28
CA LYS A 17 5.14 1.35 -3.16
C LYS A 17 6.21 2.36 -3.60
N ARG A 18 7.23 1.89 -4.31
CA ARG A 18 8.29 2.75 -4.83
C ARG A 18 7.72 3.81 -5.77
N ASP A 19 6.85 3.43 -6.70
CA ASP A 19 6.25 4.35 -7.66
C ASP A 19 5.42 5.42 -6.95
N ILE A 20 4.63 5.04 -5.96
CA ILE A 20 3.82 5.99 -5.18
C ILE A 20 4.72 6.98 -4.44
N LEU A 21 5.78 6.48 -3.79
CA LEU A 21 6.70 7.32 -3.04
C LEU A 21 7.48 8.28 -3.95
N GLN A 22 7.93 7.80 -5.12
CA GLN A 22 8.63 8.64 -6.08
C GLN A 22 7.72 9.74 -6.64
N GLU A 23 6.49 9.41 -6.97
CA GLU A 23 5.53 10.38 -7.48
C GLU A 23 5.18 11.44 -6.43
N ALA A 24 4.99 11.01 -5.19
CA ALA A 24 4.75 11.92 -4.07
C ALA A 24 5.97 12.80 -3.80
N GLU A 25 7.17 12.25 -3.90
CA GLU A 25 8.42 13.00 -3.72
C GLU A 25 8.59 14.08 -4.79
N ARG A 26 8.26 13.79 -6.05
CA ARG A 26 8.28 14.78 -7.12
C ARG A 26 7.34 15.94 -6.84
N ALA A 27 6.12 15.63 -6.39
CA ALA A 27 5.13 16.66 -6.07
C ALA A 27 5.57 17.54 -4.92
N VAL A 28 6.15 16.94 -3.87
CA VAL A 28 6.69 17.68 -2.72
C VAL A 28 7.99 18.40 -3.07
N GLY A 29 8.84 17.76 -3.86
CA GLY A 29 10.12 18.32 -4.32
C GLY A 29 9.96 19.61 -5.12
N THR A 30 8.90 19.70 -5.94
CA THR A 30 8.58 20.92 -6.70
C THR A 30 8.21 22.08 -5.76
N MET A 31 7.61 21.77 -4.61
CA MET A 31 7.21 22.78 -3.64
C MET A 31 8.34 23.19 -2.69
N ASN A 32 9.33 22.32 -2.50
CA ASN A 32 10.41 22.53 -1.51
C ASN A 32 11.78 22.72 -2.15
N HIS A 33 11.83 23.22 -3.39
CA HIS A 33 13.09 23.40 -4.11
C HIS A 33 14.06 24.33 -3.38
N GLU A 34 13.55 25.22 -2.54
CA GLU A 34 14.36 26.15 -1.77
C GLU A 34 14.95 25.57 -0.50
N SER A 35 14.46 24.41 -0.06
CA SER A 35 14.94 23.75 1.15
C SER A 35 15.95 22.63 0.88
N ASP A 36 16.37 22.45 -0.36
CA ASP A 36 17.40 21.46 -0.73
C ASP A 36 18.80 21.85 -0.26
N GLU A 37 18.95 23.01 0.33
CA GLU A 37 20.17 23.42 1.01
C GLU A 37 20.21 22.96 2.47
N ALA A 38 19.50 21.90 2.80
CA ALA A 38 19.55 21.33 4.12
C ALA A 38 20.99 20.93 4.47
N PRO A 39 21.50 21.32 5.64
CA PRO A 39 22.86 21.00 6.03
C PRO A 39 23.06 19.49 6.07
N ALA A 40 24.23 19.08 5.61
CA ALA A 40 24.59 17.71 5.31
C ALA A 40 24.82 16.83 6.53
N ASP A 41 24.15 17.06 7.64
CA ASP A 41 24.30 16.21 8.81
C ASP A 41 22.94 15.74 9.33
N PRO A 42 22.31 14.76 8.66
CA PRO A 42 21.10 14.17 9.20
C PRO A 42 21.48 13.28 10.38
N THR A 43 21.19 13.76 11.58
CA THR A 43 21.08 12.85 12.71
C THR A 43 19.92 11.90 12.40
N ASP A 44 19.99 10.64 12.84
CA ASP A 44 18.94 9.65 12.61
C ASP A 44 17.55 10.19 13.00
N ARG A 45 17.50 11.04 14.01
CA ARG A 45 16.27 11.68 14.47
C ARG A 45 15.71 12.67 13.44
N ALA A 46 16.59 13.46 12.80
CA ALA A 46 16.18 14.41 11.78
C ALA A 46 15.68 13.69 10.53
N ALA A 47 16.28 12.55 10.17
CA ALA A 47 15.82 11.72 9.06
C ALA A 47 14.45 11.14 9.35
N LEU A 48 14.19 10.65 10.57
CA LEU A 48 12.89 10.13 10.98
C LEU A 48 11.80 11.21 10.96
N GLU A 49 12.12 12.40 11.43
CA GLU A 49 11.19 13.53 11.41
C GLU A 49 10.91 13.99 9.97
N SER A 50 11.94 13.97 9.12
CA SER A 50 11.78 14.29 7.70
C SER A 50 10.89 13.28 6.99
N ASP A 51 11.06 11.99 7.25
CA ASP A 51 10.22 10.95 6.69
C ASP A 51 8.77 11.06 7.17
N ARG A 52 8.58 11.35 8.45
CA ARG A 52 7.26 11.57 9.02
C ARG A 52 6.57 12.78 8.38
N ASN A 53 7.30 13.89 8.24
CA ASN A 53 6.77 15.09 7.60
C ASN A 53 6.42 14.85 6.14
N PHE A 54 7.23 14.07 5.44
CA PHE A 54 6.97 13.68 4.06
C PHE A 54 5.66 12.88 3.97
N LEU A 55 5.49 11.88 4.82
CA LEU A 55 4.26 11.07 4.85
C LEU A 55 3.02 11.91 5.16
N LEU A 56 3.15 12.89 6.06
CA LEU A 56 2.05 13.79 6.40
C LEU A 56 1.65 14.71 5.25
N ARG A 57 2.60 15.03 4.35
CA ARG A 57 2.35 15.87 3.18
C ARG A 57 1.76 15.11 2.00
N MET A 58 1.87 13.78 2.02
CA MET A 58 1.28 12.97 0.96
C MET A 58 -0.23 13.14 0.93
N ARG A 59 -0.81 12.98 -0.24
CA ARG A 59 -2.26 12.95 -0.39
C ARG A 59 -2.83 11.81 0.43
N ASP A 60 -3.99 12.03 1.02
CA ASP A 60 -4.66 11.06 1.86
C ASP A 60 -4.84 9.71 1.17
N ARG A 61 -5.21 9.74 -0.12
CA ARG A 61 -5.35 8.54 -0.95
C ARG A 61 -4.05 7.74 -1.05
N GLU A 62 -2.93 8.44 -1.26
CA GLU A 62 -1.61 7.80 -1.40
C GLU A 62 -1.17 7.18 -0.07
N ARG A 63 -1.38 7.87 1.04
CA ARG A 63 -1.08 7.34 2.37
C ARG A 63 -1.86 6.08 2.68
N LYS A 64 -3.15 6.08 2.38
CA LYS A 64 -4.01 4.92 2.60
C LYS A 64 -3.56 3.73 1.77
N LEU A 65 -3.13 3.98 0.53
CA LEU A 65 -2.62 2.93 -0.33
C LEU A 65 -1.30 2.35 0.19
N ILE A 66 -0.39 3.19 0.69
CA ILE A 66 0.85 2.74 1.32
C ILE A 66 0.56 1.86 2.53
N VAL A 67 -0.38 2.25 3.38
CA VAL A 67 -0.80 1.44 4.54
C VAL A 67 -1.31 0.07 4.09
N LYS A 68 -2.12 0.01 3.05
CA LYS A 68 -2.63 -1.25 2.52
C LYS A 68 -1.51 -2.13 1.96
N ILE A 69 -0.52 -1.53 1.30
CA ILE A 69 0.64 -2.25 0.80
C ILE A 69 1.46 -2.83 1.95
N ASP A 70 1.69 -2.06 3.00
CA ASP A 70 2.42 -2.51 4.18
C ASP A 70 1.68 -3.65 4.89
N GLU A 71 0.36 -3.57 4.98
CA GLU A 71 -0.46 -4.66 5.50
C GLU A 71 -0.35 -5.93 4.65
N ALA A 72 -0.26 -5.77 3.33
CA ALA A 72 -0.05 -6.91 2.44
C ALA A 72 1.31 -7.56 2.68
N PHE A 73 2.36 -6.78 2.92
CA PHE A 73 3.67 -7.32 3.29
C PHE A 73 3.61 -8.12 4.61
N GLU A 74 2.88 -7.62 5.59
CA GLU A 74 2.68 -8.34 6.86
C GLU A 74 2.00 -9.69 6.63
N ARG A 75 1.01 -9.74 5.76
CA ARG A 75 0.32 -10.98 5.42
C ARG A 75 1.21 -11.96 4.67
N ILE A 76 2.07 -11.48 3.80
CA ILE A 76 3.07 -12.32 3.15
C ILE A 76 3.98 -12.95 4.22
N GLY A 77 4.38 -12.14 5.21
CA GLY A 77 5.24 -12.60 6.30
C GLY A 77 4.59 -13.61 7.21
N ASP A 78 3.28 -13.48 7.51
CA ASP A 78 2.58 -14.37 8.43
C ASP A 78 1.85 -15.53 7.73
N GLY A 79 1.91 -15.60 6.40
CA GLY A 79 1.34 -16.70 5.64
C GLY A 79 -0.15 -16.59 5.34
N THR A 80 -0.77 -15.43 5.58
CA THR A 80 -2.20 -15.22 5.33
C THR A 80 -2.50 -14.49 4.03
N TYR A 81 -1.48 -14.06 3.29
CA TYR A 81 -1.68 -13.37 2.03
C TYR A 81 -2.42 -14.26 1.02
N GLY A 82 -3.40 -13.69 0.34
CA GLY A 82 -4.21 -14.42 -0.64
C GLY A 82 -5.42 -15.13 -0.06
N ARG A 83 -5.62 -15.04 1.25
CA ARG A 83 -6.77 -15.61 1.94
C ARG A 83 -7.81 -14.52 2.21
N CYS A 84 -9.07 -14.78 1.86
CA CYS A 84 -10.15 -13.83 2.09
C CYS A 84 -10.41 -13.65 3.60
N GLU A 85 -10.49 -12.41 4.06
CA GLU A 85 -10.75 -12.10 5.47
C GLU A 85 -12.17 -12.48 5.91
N GLU A 86 -13.13 -12.47 4.99
CA GLU A 86 -14.53 -12.75 5.32
C GLU A 86 -14.84 -14.24 5.33
N CYS A 87 -14.49 -14.96 4.25
CA CYS A 87 -14.89 -16.35 4.11
C CYS A 87 -13.75 -17.36 4.34
N GLY A 88 -12.51 -16.89 4.45
CA GLY A 88 -11.34 -17.74 4.63
C GLY A 88 -10.92 -18.52 3.39
N GLY A 89 -11.60 -18.36 2.27
CA GLY A 89 -11.27 -19.00 1.02
C GLY A 89 -10.16 -18.28 0.28
N GLU A 90 -9.76 -18.81 -0.85
CA GLU A 90 -8.72 -18.20 -1.67
C GLU A 90 -9.26 -17.01 -2.45
N ILE A 91 -8.49 -15.95 -2.50
CA ILE A 91 -8.82 -14.77 -3.33
C ILE A 91 -8.60 -15.08 -4.81
N GLY A 92 -7.54 -15.82 -5.14
CA GLY A 92 -7.17 -16.16 -6.50
C GLY A 92 -6.06 -15.27 -7.04
N ILE A 93 -5.16 -15.88 -7.79
CA ILE A 93 -3.95 -15.22 -8.31
C ILE A 93 -4.31 -14.12 -9.30
N GLU A 94 -5.30 -14.34 -10.17
CA GLU A 94 -5.69 -13.35 -11.17
C GLU A 94 -6.24 -12.07 -10.53
N ARG A 95 -7.05 -12.22 -9.50
CA ARG A 95 -7.58 -11.07 -8.77
C ARG A 95 -6.47 -10.33 -8.03
N LEU A 96 -5.52 -11.05 -7.43
CA LEU A 96 -4.38 -10.46 -6.74
C LEU A 96 -3.44 -9.73 -7.71
N LYS A 97 -3.28 -10.21 -8.93
CA LYS A 97 -2.50 -9.50 -9.94
C LYS A 97 -3.14 -8.16 -10.29
N ALA A 98 -4.46 -8.12 -10.38
CA ALA A 98 -5.19 -6.87 -10.65
C ALA A 98 -5.20 -5.93 -9.44
N ARG A 99 -5.37 -6.50 -8.24
CA ARG A 99 -5.45 -5.74 -6.99
C ARG A 99 -4.65 -6.44 -5.89
N PRO A 100 -3.33 -6.25 -5.84
CA PRO A 100 -2.47 -7.00 -4.89
C PRO A 100 -2.73 -6.68 -3.42
N VAL A 101 -3.39 -5.57 -3.11
CA VAL A 101 -3.71 -5.19 -1.72
C VAL A 101 -5.08 -5.68 -1.26
N THR A 102 -5.86 -6.34 -2.13
CA THR A 102 -7.20 -6.79 -1.79
C THR A 102 -7.15 -7.85 -0.70
N THR A 103 -8.15 -7.81 0.19
CA THR A 103 -8.29 -8.74 1.31
C THR A 103 -9.55 -9.59 1.21
N LEU A 104 -10.36 -9.35 0.17
CA LEU A 104 -11.63 -10.03 -0.06
C LEU A 104 -11.63 -10.72 -1.42
N CYS A 105 -12.23 -11.91 -1.47
CA CYS A 105 -12.50 -12.57 -2.75
C CYS A 105 -13.60 -11.80 -3.49
N ILE A 106 -13.77 -12.10 -4.77
CA ILE A 106 -14.74 -11.36 -5.61
C ILE A 106 -16.18 -11.51 -5.07
N GLY A 107 -16.54 -12.68 -4.57
CA GLY A 107 -17.86 -12.92 -4.00
C GLY A 107 -18.13 -12.09 -2.76
N CYS A 108 -17.18 -12.05 -1.83
CA CYS A 108 -17.31 -11.27 -0.61
C CYS A 108 -17.28 -9.76 -0.87
N LYS A 109 -16.46 -9.33 -1.83
CA LYS A 109 -16.41 -7.92 -2.24
C LYS A 109 -17.72 -7.47 -2.87
N SER A 110 -18.29 -8.29 -3.76
CA SER A 110 -19.58 -8.01 -4.38
C SER A 110 -20.70 -7.91 -3.35
N ALA A 111 -20.70 -8.82 -2.36
CA ALA A 111 -21.67 -8.80 -1.28
C ALA A 111 -21.55 -7.54 -0.42
N GLN A 112 -20.31 -7.10 -0.15
CA GLN A 112 -20.06 -5.86 0.60
C GLN A 112 -20.60 -4.63 -0.16
N GLU A 113 -20.32 -4.56 -1.45
CA GLU A 113 -20.78 -3.46 -2.29
C GLU A 113 -22.30 -3.41 -2.37
N ALA A 114 -22.95 -4.56 -2.45
CA ALA A 114 -24.42 -4.64 -2.47
C ALA A 114 -25.01 -4.14 -1.15
N ARG A 115 -24.39 -4.45 -0.01
CA ARG A 115 -24.83 -3.94 1.29
C ARG A 115 -24.65 -2.43 1.40
N GLU A 116 -23.55 -1.91 0.89
CA GLU A 116 -23.29 -0.47 0.90
C GLU A 116 -24.31 0.30 0.06
N GLN A 117 -24.66 -0.24 -1.11
CA GLN A 117 -25.68 0.36 -1.97
C GLN A 117 -27.06 0.41 -1.30
N LYS A 118 -27.43 -0.63 -0.56
CA LYS A 118 -28.68 -0.66 0.19
C LYS A 118 -28.73 0.38 1.30
N GLN A 119 -27.58 0.67 1.92
CA GLN A 119 -27.49 1.67 2.98
C GLN A 119 -27.57 3.09 2.45
N GLN A 120 -27.17 3.30 1.19
CA GLN A 120 -27.23 4.61 0.55
C GLN A 120 -28.56 4.89 -0.14
N GLY A 121 -29.35 3.87 -0.32
CA GLY A 121 -30.68 3.99 -0.92
C GLY A 121 -31.77 3.99 0.15
#